data_f83a1b30f1b07758b7210a8fba01985c
#
_entry.id   f83a1b30f1b07758b7210a8fba01985c
#
_cell.length_a   1.000
_cell.length_b   1.000
_cell.length_c   1.000
_cell.angle_alpha   90.00
_cell.angle_beta   90.00
_cell.angle_gamma   90.00
#
_symmetry.space_group_name_H-M   'P 1'
#
loop_
_entity.id
_entity.type
_entity.pdbx_description
1 polymer ?
#
loop_
_entity_poly.entity_id
_entity_poly.type
_entity_poly.pdbx_seq_one_letter_code
_entity_poly.pdbx_strand_id
1 'polypeptide(L)'
;TVATSRGCPYKCVFCETPSGKIVRAHSPEYVVDYMKFLNKQFGVREVTFLDDTFTLNEKRVFKICDLINKSDLDITWYGTAHANVRDMDMFKAMKSAGCWIVALGVESGNQKVIDLMQKGTTKENMKATSQGILDANLKLKTFFVLGNPGDTEETINETIDFALELKGHYPVFSLMTPFPGAPLWESADKYGSFDRSSFDRLTLATEDPVFIPFGLTGTLLLEKQKEAFKRAYFSPAMALRHLKGLDSVEDGIKLVKAFVAYMQVQFTHINVQQKINSKIEAS
;
A
#
# COMPACT_ATOMS: atom_id res chain seq x y z
N THR A 1 14.80 1.42 -8.59
CA THR A 1 14.45 1.73 -7.18
C THR A 1 15.61 2.41 -6.48
N VAL A 2 15.31 3.40 -5.60
CA VAL A 2 16.30 4.20 -4.86
C VAL A 2 15.81 4.36 -3.42
N ALA A 3 16.68 4.15 -2.43
CA ALA A 3 16.42 4.51 -1.05
C ALA A 3 17.05 5.87 -0.76
N THR A 4 16.22 6.88 -0.49
CA THR A 4 16.68 8.24 -0.15
C THR A 4 16.79 8.46 1.36
N SER A 5 16.10 7.64 2.13
CA SER A 5 16.20 7.56 3.59
C SER A 5 15.98 6.13 4.08
N ARG A 6 16.40 5.87 5.30
CA ARG A 6 16.22 4.59 6.00
C ARG A 6 15.83 4.85 7.44
N GLY A 7 14.96 3.99 7.98
CA GLY A 7 14.43 4.08 9.33
C GLY A 7 13.09 4.81 9.39
N CYS A 8 12.24 4.36 10.31
CA CYS A 8 10.91 4.90 10.53
C CYS A 8 10.67 5.05 12.04
N PRO A 9 10.32 6.26 12.55
CA PRO A 9 10.16 6.50 13.98
C PRO A 9 8.84 5.97 14.55
N TYR A 10 7.89 5.57 13.68
CA TYR A 10 6.60 5.05 14.11
C TYR A 10 6.72 3.70 14.80
N LYS A 11 5.76 3.41 15.69
CA LYS A 11 5.79 2.23 16.58
C LYS A 11 4.80 1.13 16.16
N CYS A 12 4.43 1.08 14.88
CA CYS A 12 3.49 0.08 14.38
C CYS A 12 3.92 -1.32 14.79
N VAL A 13 3.03 -2.06 15.46
CA VAL A 13 3.37 -3.37 16.05
C VAL A 13 3.55 -4.47 14.99
N PHE A 14 2.95 -4.31 13.82
CA PHE A 14 3.02 -5.25 12.71
C PHE A 14 4.24 -5.02 11.81
N CYS A 15 4.92 -3.87 11.96
CA CYS A 15 5.97 -3.45 11.04
C CYS A 15 7.34 -3.89 11.56
N GLU A 16 8.00 -4.71 10.75
CA GLU A 16 9.43 -4.89 10.82
C GLU A 16 10.10 -3.63 10.28
N THR A 17 10.97 -3.02 11.08
CA THR A 17 11.75 -1.87 10.65
C THR A 17 13.22 -2.26 10.59
N PRO A 18 13.68 -2.97 9.55
CA PRO A 18 15.05 -3.52 9.49
C PRO A 18 16.12 -2.43 9.53
N SER A 19 15.78 -1.22 9.08
CA SER A 19 16.64 -0.03 9.17
C SER A 19 16.61 0.66 10.54
N GLY A 20 15.79 0.19 11.48
CA GLY A 20 15.64 0.72 12.83
C GLY A 20 14.77 1.97 12.92
N LYS A 21 14.63 2.51 14.14
CA LYS A 21 13.77 3.65 14.45
C LYS A 21 14.42 5.01 14.23
N ILE A 22 15.75 5.05 14.07
CA ILE A 22 16.52 6.28 13.83
C ILE A 22 16.53 6.54 12.32
N VAL A 23 15.96 7.67 11.92
CA VAL A 23 15.90 8.07 10.52
C VAL A 23 17.25 8.65 10.08
N ARG A 24 17.77 8.11 9.00
CA ARG A 24 18.98 8.58 8.32
C ARG A 24 18.62 8.88 6.87
N ALA A 25 18.80 10.11 6.45
CA ALA A 25 18.39 10.56 5.12
C ALA A 25 19.58 11.20 4.39
N HIS A 26 19.68 10.95 3.11
CA HIS A 26 20.55 11.69 2.21
C HIS A 26 20.06 13.14 2.07
N SER A 27 20.98 14.06 1.80
CA SER A 27 20.62 15.45 1.52
C SER A 27 19.75 15.54 0.26
N PRO A 28 18.90 16.58 0.13
CA PRO A 28 18.13 16.82 -1.07
C PRO A 28 19.01 16.91 -2.34
N GLU A 29 20.16 17.55 -2.23
CA GLU A 29 21.11 17.70 -3.32
C GLU A 29 21.64 16.34 -3.79
N TYR A 30 22.07 15.49 -2.85
CA TYR A 30 22.52 14.13 -3.18
C TYR A 30 21.45 13.33 -3.92
N VAL A 31 20.18 13.39 -3.45
CA VAL A 31 19.08 12.66 -4.07
C VAL A 31 18.89 13.09 -5.52
N VAL A 32 18.85 14.40 -5.77
CA VAL A 32 18.64 14.93 -7.12
C VAL A 32 19.84 14.66 -8.02
N ASP A 33 21.07 14.80 -7.53
CA ASP A 33 22.28 14.48 -8.30
C ASP A 33 22.35 12.98 -8.64
N TYR A 34 21.90 12.11 -7.72
CA TYR A 34 21.82 10.68 -8.01
C TYR A 34 20.75 10.36 -9.06
N MET A 35 19.59 11.04 -9.03
CA MET A 35 18.58 10.92 -10.09
C MET A 35 19.14 11.38 -11.46
N LYS A 36 19.87 12.49 -11.51
CA LYS A 36 20.56 12.96 -12.74
C LYS A 36 21.57 11.94 -13.24
N PHE A 37 22.35 11.36 -12.34
CA PHE A 37 23.30 10.30 -12.68
C PHE A 37 22.61 9.10 -13.31
N LEU A 38 21.51 8.60 -12.69
CA LEU A 38 20.75 7.46 -13.20
C LEU A 38 20.14 7.76 -14.59
N ASN A 39 19.60 8.95 -14.77
CA ASN A 39 19.03 9.37 -16.03
C ASN A 39 20.11 9.45 -17.12
N LYS A 40 21.22 10.15 -16.84
CA LYS A 40 22.29 10.38 -17.82
C LYS A 40 23.06 9.10 -18.18
N GLN A 41 23.36 8.23 -17.23
CA GLN A 41 24.19 7.04 -17.45
C GLN A 41 23.39 5.84 -17.95
N PHE A 42 22.13 5.70 -17.53
CA PHE A 42 21.33 4.51 -17.76
C PHE A 42 20.00 4.78 -18.47
N GLY A 43 19.70 6.03 -18.80
CA GLY A 43 18.44 6.41 -19.44
C GLY A 43 17.20 6.18 -18.56
N VAL A 44 17.35 6.17 -17.24
CA VAL A 44 16.25 5.95 -16.29
C VAL A 44 15.26 7.10 -16.40
N ARG A 45 13.97 6.79 -16.62
CA ARG A 45 12.88 7.76 -16.71
C ARG A 45 11.86 7.65 -15.57
N GLU A 46 11.95 6.60 -14.77
CA GLU A 46 11.07 6.43 -13.62
C GLU A 46 11.87 5.91 -12.41
N VAL A 47 11.63 6.51 -11.25
CA VAL A 47 12.27 6.14 -9.98
C VAL A 47 11.21 5.83 -8.93
N THR A 48 11.31 4.66 -8.30
CA THR A 48 10.56 4.33 -7.09
C THR A 48 11.43 4.60 -5.87
N PHE A 49 11.01 5.52 -5.01
CA PHE A 49 11.63 5.71 -3.71
C PHE A 49 11.16 4.62 -2.73
N LEU A 50 12.14 3.82 -2.22
CA LEU A 50 11.91 2.73 -1.27
C LEU A 50 12.11 3.18 0.19
N ASP A 51 11.85 4.43 0.46
CA ASP A 51 11.90 4.95 1.82
C ASP A 51 10.76 4.36 2.66
N ASP A 52 11.03 4.03 3.92
CA ASP A 52 9.99 3.58 4.86
C ASP A 52 8.85 4.62 4.97
N THR A 53 9.19 5.91 4.91
CA THR A 53 8.24 7.02 4.83
C THR A 53 8.92 8.23 4.19
N PHE A 54 8.73 8.42 2.90
CA PHE A 54 9.38 9.51 2.16
C PHE A 54 8.94 10.89 2.66
N THR A 55 7.67 11.05 3.01
CA THR A 55 7.07 12.32 3.45
C THR A 55 7.34 12.68 4.91
N LEU A 56 8.17 11.92 5.63
CA LEU A 56 8.40 12.13 7.07
C LEU A 56 8.97 13.53 7.39
N ASN A 57 9.83 14.04 6.53
CA ASN A 57 10.39 15.39 6.66
C ASN A 57 9.91 16.26 5.49
N GLU A 58 8.81 16.98 5.71
CA GLU A 58 8.16 17.81 4.68
C GLU A 58 9.11 18.87 4.11
N LYS A 59 9.92 19.52 4.95
CA LYS A 59 10.92 20.51 4.48
C LYS A 59 11.94 19.89 3.51
N ARG A 60 12.37 18.67 3.79
CA ARG A 60 13.27 17.92 2.91
C ARG A 60 12.58 17.61 1.58
N VAL A 61 11.31 17.19 1.60
CA VAL A 61 10.53 16.89 0.40
C VAL A 61 10.36 18.14 -0.47
N PHE A 62 9.97 19.28 0.11
CA PHE A 62 9.89 20.56 -0.61
C PHE A 62 11.22 20.92 -1.27
N LYS A 63 12.34 20.73 -0.56
CA LYS A 63 13.66 21.04 -1.11
C LYS A 63 14.05 20.11 -2.26
N ILE A 64 13.74 18.81 -2.18
CA ILE A 64 13.94 17.86 -3.29
C ILE A 64 13.12 18.29 -4.50
N CYS A 65 11.84 18.61 -4.31
CA CYS A 65 10.95 19.06 -5.38
C CYS A 65 11.44 20.34 -6.04
N ASP A 66 11.88 21.33 -5.24
CA ASP A 66 12.47 22.58 -5.75
C ASP A 66 13.70 22.34 -6.63
N LEU A 67 14.61 21.46 -6.18
CA LEU A 67 15.81 21.10 -6.93
C LEU A 67 15.51 20.32 -8.22
N ILE A 68 14.52 19.42 -8.20
CA ILE A 68 14.06 18.72 -9.41
C ILE A 68 13.49 19.73 -10.41
N ASN A 69 12.59 20.62 -9.97
CA ASN A 69 11.96 21.63 -10.83
C ASN A 69 12.97 22.63 -11.43
N LYS A 70 14.10 22.88 -10.77
CA LYS A 70 15.19 23.71 -11.26
C LYS A 70 16.19 22.98 -12.16
N SER A 71 15.99 21.69 -12.37
CA SER A 71 16.83 20.84 -13.21
C SER A 71 16.14 20.45 -14.50
N ASP A 72 16.91 20.02 -15.50
CA ASP A 72 16.40 19.50 -16.77
C ASP A 72 16.04 18.00 -16.68
N LEU A 73 15.66 17.53 -15.48
CA LEU A 73 15.31 16.12 -15.25
C LEU A 73 13.91 15.81 -15.80
N ASP A 74 13.85 14.94 -16.80
CA ASP A 74 12.61 14.32 -17.30
C ASP A 74 12.46 12.94 -16.65
N ILE A 75 12.11 12.93 -15.38
CA ILE A 75 11.91 11.70 -14.59
C ILE A 75 10.58 11.79 -13.85
N THR A 76 9.80 10.72 -13.96
CA THR A 76 8.66 10.49 -13.06
C THR A 76 9.09 9.68 -11.84
N TRP A 77 8.37 9.83 -10.74
CA TRP A 77 8.71 9.08 -9.52
C TRP A 77 7.50 8.77 -8.63
N TYR A 78 7.69 7.76 -7.79
CA TYR A 78 6.75 7.24 -6.82
C TYR A 78 7.31 7.43 -5.41
N GLY A 79 6.46 7.83 -4.45
CA GLY A 79 6.85 7.97 -3.05
C GLY A 79 5.82 7.40 -2.08
N THR A 80 6.25 7.22 -0.83
CA THR A 80 5.42 6.71 0.27
C THR A 80 5.08 7.82 1.26
N ALA A 81 3.86 7.79 1.80
CA ALA A 81 3.39 8.74 2.80
C ALA A 81 2.84 8.03 4.04
N HIS A 82 3.02 8.67 5.20
CA HIS A 82 2.24 8.40 6.39
C HIS A 82 1.05 9.35 6.46
N ALA A 83 -0.03 8.94 7.12
CA ALA A 83 -1.27 9.75 7.19
C ALA A 83 -1.19 10.99 8.10
N ASN A 84 -0.04 11.30 8.68
CA ASN A 84 0.17 12.47 9.54
C ASN A 84 0.89 13.62 8.80
N VAL A 85 0.62 13.80 7.52
CA VAL A 85 1.10 14.95 6.76
C VAL A 85 0.38 16.21 7.26
N ARG A 86 1.14 17.29 7.50
CA ARG A 86 0.63 18.56 8.05
C ARG A 86 0.39 19.59 6.96
N ASP A 87 1.29 19.65 5.99
CA ASP A 87 1.23 20.60 4.88
C ASP A 87 0.84 19.87 3.59
N MET A 88 -0.43 20.01 3.19
CA MET A 88 -0.96 19.37 1.99
C MET A 88 -0.41 19.97 0.70
N ASP A 89 0.15 21.19 0.71
CA ASP A 89 0.82 21.79 -0.45
C ASP A 89 2.08 21.01 -0.85
N MET A 90 2.64 20.23 0.06
CA MET A 90 3.71 19.29 -0.25
C MET A 90 3.33 18.35 -1.41
N PHE A 91 2.10 17.87 -1.47
CA PHE A 91 1.65 16.99 -2.57
C PHE A 91 1.59 17.73 -3.92
N LYS A 92 1.23 19.02 -3.92
CA LYS A 92 1.30 19.86 -5.14
C LYS A 92 2.75 20.05 -5.59
N ALA A 93 3.66 20.29 -4.64
CA ALA A 93 5.09 20.37 -4.95
C ALA A 93 5.64 19.04 -5.49
N MET A 94 5.24 17.91 -4.90
CA MET A 94 5.59 16.58 -5.42
C MET A 94 5.08 16.38 -6.85
N LYS A 95 3.81 16.77 -7.14
CA LYS A 95 3.24 16.68 -8.48
C LYS A 95 4.03 17.50 -9.49
N SER A 96 4.35 18.75 -9.16
CA SER A 96 5.12 19.63 -10.05
C SER A 96 6.53 19.10 -10.35
N ALA A 97 7.10 18.32 -9.42
CA ALA A 97 8.43 17.70 -9.53
C ALA A 97 8.40 16.31 -10.17
N GLY A 98 7.32 15.92 -10.86
CA GLY A 98 7.22 14.65 -11.58
C GLY A 98 6.74 13.46 -10.75
N CYS A 99 6.30 13.65 -9.50
CA CYS A 99 5.60 12.59 -8.79
C CYS A 99 4.27 12.27 -9.49
N TRP A 100 4.00 10.99 -9.72
CA TRP A 100 2.74 10.61 -10.37
C TRP A 100 1.81 9.79 -9.45
N ILE A 101 2.37 9.17 -8.42
CA ILE A 101 1.63 8.33 -7.47
C ILE A 101 2.25 8.42 -6.08
N VAL A 102 1.38 8.44 -5.07
CA VAL A 102 1.75 8.35 -3.66
C VAL A 102 1.08 7.14 -3.05
N ALA A 103 1.86 6.34 -2.33
CA ALA A 103 1.33 5.24 -1.53
C ALA A 103 1.10 5.67 -0.09
N LEU A 104 -0.06 5.35 0.43
CA LEU A 104 -0.48 5.63 1.79
C LEU A 104 -0.81 4.32 2.51
N GLY A 105 -0.11 4.04 3.61
CA GLY A 105 -0.51 2.99 4.52
C GLY A 105 -1.73 3.42 5.34
N VAL A 106 -2.85 2.74 5.18
CA VAL A 106 -4.10 2.97 5.92
C VAL A 106 -4.31 1.88 6.97
N GLU A 107 -4.12 0.65 6.57
CA GLU A 107 -4.17 -0.62 7.31
C GLU A 107 -5.57 -1.02 7.74
N SER A 108 -6.36 -0.15 8.40
CA SER A 108 -7.71 -0.45 8.87
C SER A 108 -8.65 0.76 8.74
N GLY A 109 -9.93 0.51 8.57
CA GLY A 109 -11.03 1.48 8.65
C GLY A 109 -11.65 1.61 10.03
N ASN A 110 -11.18 0.85 11.01
CA ASN A 110 -11.67 0.90 12.39
C ASN A 110 -10.61 1.53 13.31
N GLN A 111 -10.98 2.60 14.04
CA GLN A 111 -10.02 3.34 14.88
C GLN A 111 -9.45 2.48 16.01
N LYS A 112 -10.26 1.61 16.64
CA LYS A 112 -9.76 0.74 17.72
C LYS A 112 -8.70 -0.23 17.23
N VAL A 113 -8.86 -0.75 16.02
CA VAL A 113 -7.86 -1.62 15.36
C VAL A 113 -6.59 -0.83 15.04
N ILE A 114 -6.71 0.40 14.51
CA ILE A 114 -5.57 1.32 14.25
C ILE A 114 -4.79 1.58 15.54
N ASP A 115 -5.50 1.81 16.66
CA ASP A 115 -4.89 2.07 17.96
C ASP A 115 -4.18 0.84 18.52
N LEU A 116 -4.78 -0.37 18.40
CA LEU A 116 -4.14 -1.64 18.77
C LEU A 116 -2.85 -1.88 17.98
N MET A 117 -2.84 -1.51 16.70
CA MET A 117 -1.65 -1.61 15.85
C MET A 117 -0.61 -0.51 16.12
N GLN A 118 -0.87 0.43 17.02
CA GLN A 118 0.00 1.56 17.36
C GLN A 118 0.48 2.36 16.13
N LYS A 119 -0.41 2.52 15.14
CA LYS A 119 -0.06 3.26 13.92
C LYS A 119 0.13 4.76 14.17
N GLY A 120 -0.43 5.29 15.26
CA GLY A 120 -0.23 6.68 15.68
C GLY A 120 -0.88 7.70 14.76
N THR A 121 -2.03 7.37 14.17
CA THR A 121 -2.82 8.25 13.31
C THR A 121 -4.32 8.01 13.51
N THR A 122 -5.16 8.87 12.94
CA THR A 122 -6.62 8.74 12.98
C THR A 122 -7.21 8.58 11.60
N LYS A 123 -8.46 8.09 11.54
CA LYS A 123 -9.22 8.00 10.28
C LYS A 123 -9.37 9.37 9.61
N GLU A 124 -9.55 10.43 10.40
CA GLU A 124 -9.65 11.81 9.93
C GLU A 124 -8.37 12.25 9.22
N ASN A 125 -7.20 11.95 9.82
CA ASN A 125 -5.91 12.25 9.21
C ASN A 125 -5.71 11.44 7.91
N MET A 126 -6.15 10.17 7.88
CA MET A 126 -6.10 9.35 6.67
C MET A 126 -6.98 9.93 5.56
N LYS A 127 -8.20 10.39 5.89
CA LYS A 127 -9.09 11.06 4.92
C LYS A 127 -8.47 12.37 4.42
N ALA A 128 -7.98 13.20 5.32
CA ALA A 128 -7.36 14.48 4.95
C ALA A 128 -6.15 14.28 4.04
N THR A 129 -5.25 13.35 4.39
CA THR A 129 -4.07 13.02 3.59
C THR A 129 -4.45 12.45 2.22
N SER A 130 -5.42 11.52 2.18
CA SER A 130 -5.94 10.97 0.92
C SER A 130 -6.52 12.05 0.03
N GLN A 131 -7.32 12.95 0.59
CA GLN A 131 -7.91 14.07 -0.15
C GLN A 131 -6.82 15.03 -0.66
N GLY A 132 -5.82 15.37 0.16
CA GLY A 132 -4.69 16.21 -0.26
C GLY A 132 -3.90 15.63 -1.43
N ILE A 133 -3.70 14.31 -1.45
CA ILE A 133 -3.05 13.61 -2.57
C ILE A 133 -3.91 13.73 -3.84
N LEU A 134 -5.23 13.50 -3.73
CA LEU A 134 -6.16 13.57 -4.86
C LEU A 134 -6.31 15.01 -5.38
N ASP A 135 -6.38 16.02 -4.50
CA ASP A 135 -6.48 17.45 -4.86
C ASP A 135 -5.22 17.95 -5.56
N ALA A 136 -4.06 17.34 -5.28
CA ALA A 136 -2.82 17.60 -6.01
C ALA A 136 -2.76 16.89 -7.37
N ASN A 137 -3.83 16.23 -7.81
CA ASN A 137 -3.89 15.44 -9.05
C ASN A 137 -2.82 14.34 -9.12
N LEU A 138 -2.53 13.73 -7.97
CA LEU A 138 -1.68 12.54 -7.84
C LEU A 138 -2.54 11.28 -7.82
N LYS A 139 -2.03 10.18 -8.37
CA LYS A 139 -2.67 8.88 -8.17
C LYS A 139 -2.41 8.42 -6.73
N LEU A 140 -3.45 7.90 -6.08
CA LEU A 140 -3.40 7.42 -4.70
C LEU A 140 -3.41 5.89 -4.70
N LYS A 141 -2.37 5.28 -4.14
CA LYS A 141 -2.31 3.86 -3.78
C LYS A 141 -2.52 3.74 -2.28
N THR A 142 -3.44 2.89 -1.85
CA THR A 142 -3.72 2.66 -0.43
C THR A 142 -3.47 1.21 -0.05
N PHE A 143 -2.87 1.00 1.11
CA PHE A 143 -2.65 -0.33 1.66
C PHE A 143 -3.58 -0.57 2.84
N PHE A 144 -4.24 -1.71 2.81
CA PHE A 144 -5.11 -2.22 3.86
C PHE A 144 -4.66 -3.62 4.26
N VAL A 145 -4.81 -3.92 5.55
CA VAL A 145 -4.54 -5.23 6.10
C VAL A 145 -5.82 -5.74 6.75
N LEU A 146 -6.25 -6.94 6.39
CA LEU A 146 -7.42 -7.61 6.96
C LEU A 146 -6.96 -8.71 7.90
N GLY A 147 -7.69 -8.94 8.98
CA GLY A 147 -7.31 -9.88 10.00
C GLY A 147 -6.24 -9.34 10.96
N ASN A 148 -6.26 -8.03 11.23
CA ASN A 148 -5.41 -7.41 12.24
C ASN A 148 -5.74 -7.92 13.65
N PRO A 149 -4.84 -7.76 14.63
CA PRO A 149 -5.17 -7.92 16.03
C PRO A 149 -6.45 -7.17 16.40
N GLY A 150 -7.43 -7.88 16.97
CA GLY A 150 -8.73 -7.30 17.37
C GLY A 150 -9.73 -7.11 16.24
N ASP A 151 -9.44 -7.55 15.02
CA ASP A 151 -10.44 -7.55 13.94
C ASP A 151 -11.57 -8.54 14.24
N THR A 152 -12.77 -8.10 13.89
CA THR A 152 -14.00 -8.90 13.77
C THR A 152 -14.49 -8.80 12.33
N GLU A 153 -15.52 -9.56 11.97
CA GLU A 153 -16.11 -9.41 10.62
C GLU A 153 -16.63 -7.99 10.39
N GLU A 154 -17.22 -7.36 11.41
CA GLU A 154 -17.72 -5.97 11.34
C GLU A 154 -16.59 -4.98 11.07
N THR A 155 -15.45 -5.08 11.79
CA THR A 155 -14.33 -4.14 11.59
C THR A 155 -13.64 -4.35 10.25
N ILE A 156 -13.62 -5.57 9.73
CA ILE A 156 -13.16 -5.85 8.37
C ILE A 156 -14.09 -5.18 7.34
N ASN A 157 -15.41 -5.28 7.53
CA ASN A 157 -16.39 -4.60 6.66
C ASN A 157 -16.21 -3.08 6.71
N GLU A 158 -16.02 -2.49 7.90
CA GLU A 158 -15.69 -1.07 8.05
C GLU A 158 -14.41 -0.69 7.29
N THR A 159 -13.41 -1.57 7.28
CA THR A 159 -12.15 -1.36 6.55
C THR A 159 -12.38 -1.36 5.04
N ILE A 160 -13.20 -2.28 4.53
CA ILE A 160 -13.56 -2.34 3.12
C ILE A 160 -14.35 -1.09 2.71
N ASP A 161 -15.33 -0.67 3.51
CA ASP A 161 -16.12 0.53 3.26
C ASP A 161 -15.24 1.78 3.27
N PHE A 162 -14.32 1.88 4.22
CA PHE A 162 -13.38 2.97 4.32
C PHE A 162 -12.43 3.05 3.12
N ALA A 163 -12.01 1.91 2.59
CA ALA A 163 -11.18 1.86 1.38
C ALA A 163 -11.91 2.48 0.17
N LEU A 164 -13.22 2.25 0.05
CA LEU A 164 -14.04 2.84 -1.01
C LEU A 164 -14.24 4.35 -0.78
N GLU A 165 -14.41 4.77 0.47
CA GLU A 165 -14.57 6.18 0.86
C GLU A 165 -13.33 7.01 0.52
N LEU A 166 -12.11 6.48 0.70
CA LEU A 166 -10.85 7.18 0.40
C LEU A 166 -10.61 7.41 -1.10
N LYS A 167 -11.37 6.78 -1.98
CA LYS A 167 -11.32 6.95 -3.44
C LYS A 167 -9.93 6.70 -4.05
N GLY A 168 -9.12 5.82 -3.44
CA GLY A 168 -7.82 5.44 -3.98
C GLY A 168 -7.91 4.86 -5.41
N HIS A 169 -6.87 5.06 -6.22
CA HIS A 169 -6.77 4.49 -7.56
C HIS A 169 -6.35 3.02 -7.51
N TYR A 170 -5.53 2.68 -6.53
CA TYR A 170 -4.93 1.34 -6.40
C TYR A 170 -5.02 0.86 -4.94
N PRO A 171 -6.22 0.50 -4.44
CA PRO A 171 -6.35 -0.11 -3.13
C PRO A 171 -5.78 -1.53 -3.14
N VAL A 172 -4.94 -1.85 -2.17
CA VAL A 172 -4.34 -3.16 -1.99
C VAL A 172 -4.82 -3.72 -0.65
N PHE A 173 -5.28 -4.96 -0.65
CA PHE A 173 -5.76 -5.66 0.53
C PHE A 173 -4.89 -6.89 0.78
N SER A 174 -4.14 -6.86 1.85
CA SER A 174 -3.30 -7.97 2.32
C SER A 174 -3.92 -8.62 3.54
N LEU A 175 -3.59 -9.86 3.81
CA LEU A 175 -3.92 -10.50 5.09
C LEU A 175 -2.80 -10.23 6.09
N MET A 176 -3.17 -10.10 7.38
CA MET A 176 -2.19 -9.93 8.44
C MET A 176 -1.25 -11.12 8.50
N THR A 177 0.03 -10.82 8.33
CA THR A 177 1.11 -11.79 8.46
C THR A 177 2.14 -11.18 9.42
N PRO A 178 2.22 -11.67 10.67
CA PRO A 178 3.30 -11.26 11.56
C PRO A 178 4.65 -11.70 11.00
N PHE A 179 5.57 -10.77 10.78
CA PHE A 179 6.93 -11.08 10.30
C PHE A 179 7.92 -11.12 11.46
N PRO A 180 8.97 -11.98 11.38
CA PRO A 180 10.06 -11.97 12.35
C PRO A 180 10.66 -10.57 12.51
N GLY A 181 10.89 -10.15 13.76
CA GLY A 181 11.42 -8.81 14.08
C GLY A 181 10.34 -7.74 14.32
N ALA A 182 9.10 -7.94 13.88
CA ALA A 182 7.99 -7.09 14.27
C ALA A 182 7.52 -7.42 15.71
N PRO A 183 7.12 -6.43 16.54
CA PRO A 183 6.59 -6.70 17.88
C PRO A 183 5.39 -7.67 17.89
N LEU A 184 4.61 -7.69 16.83
CA LEU A 184 3.47 -8.60 16.69
C LEU A 184 3.91 -10.07 16.57
N TRP A 185 5.09 -10.36 16.03
CA TRP A 185 5.62 -11.73 15.95
C TRP A 185 5.64 -12.42 17.32
N GLU A 186 6.06 -11.69 18.35
CA GLU A 186 6.16 -12.23 19.72
C GLU A 186 4.81 -12.23 20.46
N SER A 187 3.87 -11.39 20.04
CA SER A 187 2.61 -11.17 20.77
C SER A 187 1.37 -11.68 20.05
N ALA A 188 1.49 -12.24 18.85
CA ALA A 188 0.36 -12.64 18.01
C ALA A 188 -0.61 -13.61 18.68
N ASP A 189 -0.10 -14.55 19.48
CA ASP A 189 -0.93 -15.56 20.20
C ASP A 189 -1.90 -14.93 21.21
N LYS A 190 -1.71 -13.66 21.59
CA LYS A 190 -2.65 -12.92 22.44
C LYS A 190 -3.92 -12.51 21.69
N TYR A 191 -3.87 -12.51 20.37
CA TYR A 191 -4.92 -11.99 19.51
C TYR A 191 -5.53 -13.02 18.57
N GLY A 192 -4.89 -14.19 18.39
CA GLY A 192 -5.35 -15.20 17.48
C GLY A 192 -4.47 -16.43 17.46
N SER A 193 -4.77 -17.35 16.54
CA SER A 193 -3.93 -18.49 16.22
C SER A 193 -2.83 -18.07 15.25
N PHE A 194 -1.59 -18.40 15.55
CA PHE A 194 -0.45 -18.05 14.69
C PHE A 194 0.45 -19.28 14.43
N ASP A 195 0.54 -19.68 13.17
CA ASP A 195 1.43 -20.76 12.71
C ASP A 195 2.80 -20.21 12.32
N ARG A 196 3.80 -20.42 13.16
CA ARG A 196 5.21 -20.03 12.94
C ARG A 196 6.04 -21.09 12.24
N SER A 197 5.47 -22.26 11.96
CA SER A 197 6.24 -23.42 11.48
C SER A 197 6.67 -23.31 10.02
N SER A 198 5.98 -22.49 9.24
CA SER A 198 6.15 -22.39 7.78
C SER A 198 6.60 -21.00 7.35
N PHE A 199 7.91 -20.76 7.29
CA PHE A 199 8.47 -19.47 6.81
C PHE A 199 8.15 -19.18 5.36
N ASP A 200 7.95 -20.19 4.52
CA ASP A 200 7.55 -20.07 3.13
C ASP A 200 6.13 -19.50 2.93
N ARG A 201 5.28 -19.59 3.97
CA ARG A 201 3.94 -19.01 3.99
C ARG A 201 3.89 -17.56 4.49
N LEU A 202 5.01 -17.01 4.95
CA LEU A 202 5.10 -15.63 5.41
C LEU A 202 5.11 -14.67 4.23
N THR A 203 3.94 -14.43 3.66
CA THR A 203 3.74 -13.53 2.53
C THR A 203 2.47 -12.70 2.70
N LEU A 204 2.45 -11.50 2.13
CA LEU A 204 1.27 -10.63 2.12
C LEU A 204 0.22 -11.05 1.07
N ALA A 205 0.58 -11.96 0.16
CA ALA A 205 -0.27 -12.49 -0.90
C ALA A 205 -0.57 -13.98 -0.68
N THR A 206 -0.90 -14.36 0.54
CA THR A 206 -1.17 -15.75 0.90
C THR A 206 -2.59 -16.17 0.54
N GLU A 207 -2.74 -17.42 0.11
CA GLU A 207 -4.04 -18.13 0.02
C GLU A 207 -4.28 -18.99 1.27
N ASP A 208 -3.33 -19.05 2.20
CA ASP A 208 -3.38 -19.81 3.44
C ASP A 208 -2.84 -18.93 4.57
N PRO A 209 -3.71 -18.16 5.25
CA PRO A 209 -3.30 -17.21 6.26
C PRO A 209 -2.67 -17.92 7.47
N VAL A 210 -1.46 -17.48 7.83
CA VAL A 210 -0.70 -18.01 8.96
C VAL A 210 -1.15 -17.44 10.32
N PHE A 211 -1.84 -16.30 10.29
CA PHE A 211 -2.41 -15.67 11.48
C PHE A 211 -3.92 -15.49 11.31
N ILE A 212 -4.68 -15.95 12.30
CA ILE A 212 -6.15 -15.89 12.29
C ILE A 212 -6.59 -15.30 13.64
N PRO A 213 -7.13 -14.06 13.68
CA PRO A 213 -7.67 -13.45 14.90
C PRO A 213 -8.74 -14.33 15.57
N PHE A 214 -8.85 -14.25 16.89
CA PHE A 214 -9.90 -14.95 17.61
C PHE A 214 -11.29 -14.56 17.09
N GLY A 215 -12.15 -15.55 16.93
CA GLY A 215 -13.52 -15.37 16.41
C GLY A 215 -13.63 -15.32 14.90
N LEU A 216 -12.51 -15.37 14.17
CA LEU A 216 -12.49 -15.44 12.69
C LEU A 216 -11.98 -16.82 12.22
N THR A 217 -12.14 -17.07 10.92
CA THR A 217 -11.61 -18.25 10.24
C THR A 217 -10.76 -17.83 9.03
N GLY A 218 -9.81 -18.68 8.63
CA GLY A 218 -9.00 -18.44 7.43
C GLY A 218 -9.86 -18.31 6.17
N THR A 219 -10.91 -19.13 6.05
CA THR A 219 -11.87 -19.06 4.93
C THR A 219 -12.55 -17.70 4.88
N LEU A 220 -13.05 -17.19 6.01
CA LEU A 220 -13.70 -15.88 6.08
C LEU A 220 -12.72 -14.74 5.68
N LEU A 221 -11.47 -14.80 6.15
CA LEU A 221 -10.46 -13.81 5.78
C LEU A 221 -10.21 -13.76 4.27
N LEU A 222 -10.09 -14.92 3.63
CA LEU A 222 -9.94 -15.05 2.18
C LEU A 222 -11.16 -14.56 1.41
N GLU A 223 -12.36 -14.87 1.89
CA GLU A 223 -13.61 -14.38 1.31
C GLU A 223 -13.71 -12.87 1.40
N LYS A 224 -13.40 -12.27 2.55
CA LYS A 224 -13.39 -10.82 2.75
C LYS A 224 -12.33 -10.12 1.91
N GLN A 225 -11.16 -10.72 1.73
CA GLN A 225 -10.14 -10.18 0.83
C GLN A 225 -10.64 -10.16 -0.63
N LYS A 226 -11.25 -11.27 -1.10
CA LYS A 226 -11.85 -11.32 -2.45
C LYS A 226 -13.00 -10.32 -2.60
N GLU A 227 -13.87 -10.19 -1.59
CA GLU A 227 -14.93 -9.18 -1.56
C GLU A 227 -14.36 -7.77 -1.67
N ALA A 228 -13.32 -7.45 -0.89
CA ALA A 228 -12.65 -6.15 -0.89
C ALA A 228 -12.12 -5.79 -2.28
N PHE A 229 -11.40 -6.71 -2.92
CA PHE A 229 -10.91 -6.52 -4.29
C PHE A 229 -12.05 -6.33 -5.28
N LYS A 230 -13.09 -7.19 -5.21
CA LYS A 230 -14.26 -7.09 -6.11
C LYS A 230 -14.95 -5.74 -5.96
N ARG A 231 -15.26 -5.31 -4.73
CA ARG A 231 -15.95 -4.04 -4.47
C ARG A 231 -15.10 -2.83 -4.90
N ALA A 232 -13.79 -2.88 -4.69
CA ALA A 232 -12.88 -1.80 -5.03
C ALA A 232 -12.69 -1.67 -6.56
N TYR A 233 -12.40 -2.76 -7.26
CA TYR A 233 -11.97 -2.70 -8.65
C TYR A 233 -13.12 -2.84 -9.68
N PHE A 234 -14.23 -3.50 -9.32
CA PHE A 234 -15.37 -3.69 -10.23
C PHE A 234 -16.51 -2.69 -9.97
N SER A 235 -16.21 -1.59 -9.29
CA SER A 235 -17.21 -0.53 -9.11
C SER A 235 -17.24 0.42 -10.32
N PRO A 236 -18.45 0.93 -10.73
CA PRO A 236 -18.52 1.95 -11.78
C PRO A 236 -17.70 3.21 -11.45
N ALA A 237 -17.60 3.55 -10.16
CA ALA A 237 -16.80 4.69 -9.70
C ALA A 237 -15.31 4.50 -9.97
N MET A 238 -14.79 3.27 -9.80
CA MET A 238 -13.40 2.95 -10.11
C MET A 238 -13.15 2.99 -11.62
N ALA A 239 -14.04 2.39 -12.41
CA ALA A 239 -13.95 2.44 -13.86
C ALA A 239 -13.90 3.90 -14.37
N LEU A 240 -14.80 4.77 -13.87
CA LEU A 240 -14.82 6.19 -14.23
C LEU A 240 -13.54 6.91 -13.79
N ARG A 241 -12.97 6.56 -12.62
CA ARG A 241 -11.73 7.16 -12.11
C ARG A 241 -10.54 6.79 -12.99
N HIS A 242 -10.45 5.52 -13.40
CA HIS A 242 -9.40 5.10 -14.32
C HIS A 242 -9.56 5.73 -15.71
N LEU A 243 -10.78 5.83 -16.24
CA LEU A 243 -11.02 6.49 -17.51
C LEU A 243 -10.65 7.98 -17.49
N LYS A 244 -10.97 8.70 -16.41
CA LYS A 244 -10.58 10.11 -16.23
C LYS A 244 -9.06 10.31 -16.05
N GLY A 245 -8.34 9.29 -15.61
CA GLY A 245 -6.90 9.32 -15.41
C GLY A 245 -6.09 8.76 -16.58
N LEU A 246 -6.71 8.57 -17.76
CA LEU A 246 -6.00 8.17 -18.98
C LEU A 246 -5.41 9.43 -19.63
N ASP A 247 -4.10 9.55 -19.60
CA ASP A 247 -3.37 10.64 -20.23
C ASP A 247 -2.96 10.28 -21.67
N SER A 248 -3.05 8.97 -22.05
CA SER A 248 -2.69 8.48 -23.36
C SER A 248 -3.46 7.21 -23.77
N VAL A 249 -3.48 6.91 -25.08
CA VAL A 249 -3.99 5.64 -25.62
C VAL A 249 -3.21 4.44 -25.05
N GLU A 250 -1.91 4.61 -24.80
CA GLU A 250 -1.05 3.59 -24.23
C GLU A 250 -1.48 3.22 -22.80
N ASP A 251 -1.91 4.19 -21.99
CA ASP A 251 -2.45 3.94 -20.64
C ASP A 251 -3.76 3.15 -20.71
N GLY A 252 -4.61 3.44 -21.70
CA GLY A 252 -5.81 2.65 -21.98
C GLY A 252 -5.48 1.18 -22.31
N ILE A 253 -4.48 0.95 -23.15
CA ILE A 253 -4.02 -0.41 -23.49
C ILE A 253 -3.44 -1.13 -22.24
N LYS A 254 -2.65 -0.43 -21.42
CA LYS A 254 -2.11 -0.99 -20.16
C LYS A 254 -3.25 -1.37 -19.21
N LEU A 255 -4.28 -0.53 -19.07
CA LEU A 255 -5.43 -0.80 -18.23
C LEU A 255 -6.20 -2.05 -18.69
N VAL A 256 -6.46 -2.17 -20.00
CA VAL A 256 -7.12 -3.36 -20.58
C VAL A 256 -6.28 -4.62 -20.38
N LYS A 257 -4.95 -4.56 -20.61
CA LYS A 257 -4.05 -5.68 -20.37
C LYS A 257 -4.05 -6.12 -18.89
N ALA A 258 -4.01 -5.16 -17.96
CA ALA A 258 -4.07 -5.45 -16.52
C ALA A 258 -5.41 -6.10 -16.14
N PHE A 259 -6.52 -5.63 -16.69
CA PHE A 259 -7.85 -6.22 -16.49
C PHE A 259 -7.93 -7.64 -17.03
N VAL A 260 -7.43 -7.88 -18.25
CA VAL A 260 -7.40 -9.24 -18.86
C VAL A 260 -6.52 -10.19 -18.05
N ALA A 261 -5.34 -9.74 -17.61
CA ALA A 261 -4.45 -10.55 -16.77
C ALA A 261 -5.11 -10.91 -15.43
N TYR A 262 -5.78 -9.96 -14.79
CA TYR A 262 -6.55 -10.21 -13.58
C TYR A 262 -7.66 -11.24 -13.80
N MET A 263 -8.45 -11.10 -14.87
CA MET A 263 -9.49 -12.06 -15.23
C MET A 263 -8.93 -13.45 -15.47
N GLN A 264 -7.79 -13.56 -16.18
CA GLN A 264 -7.13 -14.85 -16.40
C GLN A 264 -6.73 -15.55 -15.09
N VAL A 265 -6.16 -14.82 -14.15
CA VAL A 265 -5.82 -15.36 -12.82
C VAL A 265 -7.08 -15.87 -12.10
N GLN A 266 -8.17 -15.10 -12.07
CA GLN A 266 -9.42 -15.51 -11.44
C GLN A 266 -10.03 -16.76 -12.07
N PHE A 267 -10.04 -16.84 -13.41
CA PHE A 267 -10.55 -18.02 -14.12
C PHE A 267 -9.67 -19.26 -13.94
N THR A 268 -8.35 -19.10 -13.83
CA THR A 268 -7.43 -20.21 -13.57
C THR A 268 -7.67 -20.81 -12.19
N HIS A 269 -7.87 -19.96 -11.16
CA HIS A 269 -8.17 -20.40 -9.79
C HIS A 269 -9.52 -21.16 -9.71
N ILE A 270 -10.56 -20.69 -10.39
CA ILE A 270 -11.87 -21.36 -10.43
C ILE A 270 -11.73 -22.78 -11.02
N ASN A 271 -10.98 -22.91 -12.10
CA ASN A 271 -10.78 -24.20 -12.77
C ASN A 271 -9.95 -25.18 -11.91
N VAL A 272 -8.95 -24.71 -11.18
CA VAL A 272 -8.15 -25.52 -10.27
C VAL A 272 -8.99 -25.98 -9.08
N GLN A 273 -9.78 -25.09 -8.48
CA GLN A 273 -10.65 -25.42 -7.35
C GLN A 273 -11.74 -26.45 -7.73
N GLN A 274 -12.34 -26.30 -8.91
CA GLN A 274 -13.30 -27.29 -9.44
C GLN A 274 -12.67 -28.66 -9.68
N LYS A 275 -11.42 -28.70 -10.18
CA LYS A 275 -10.68 -29.97 -10.35
C LYS A 275 -10.30 -30.62 -9.02
N ILE A 276 -10.00 -29.85 -7.98
CA ILE A 276 -9.71 -30.36 -6.64
C ILE A 276 -11.00 -30.93 -6.04
N ASN A 277 -12.09 -30.18 -6.06
CA ASN A 277 -13.38 -30.61 -5.51
C ASN A 277 -13.90 -31.88 -6.22
N SER A 278 -13.80 -31.97 -7.55
CA SER A 278 -14.20 -33.17 -8.29
C SER A 278 -13.35 -34.41 -7.99
N LYS A 279 -12.09 -34.23 -7.56
CA LYS A 279 -11.24 -35.35 -7.11
C LYS A 279 -11.55 -35.79 -5.68
N ILE A 280 -11.98 -34.86 -4.82
CA ILE A 280 -12.40 -35.17 -3.43
C ILE A 280 -13.75 -35.87 -3.44
N GLU A 281 -14.69 -35.51 -4.31
CA GLU A 281 -15.98 -36.18 -4.46
C GLU A 281 -15.90 -37.55 -5.13
N ALA A 282 -14.79 -37.86 -5.82
CA ALA A 282 -14.56 -39.16 -6.48
C ALA A 282 -13.70 -40.13 -5.67
N SER A 283 -13.23 -39.75 -4.47
CA SER A 283 -12.48 -40.60 -3.51
C SER A 283 -13.31 -40.95 -2.30
#